data_39fb138a8280fc4fbb76c3319958727b
#
_entry.id   39fb138a8280fc4fbb76c3319958727b
#
_cell.length_a   1.000
_cell.length_b   1.000
_cell.length_c   1.000
_cell.angle_alpha   90.00
_cell.angle_beta   90.00
_cell.angle_gamma   90.00
#
_symmetry.space_group_name_H-M   'P 1'
#
loop_
_entity.id
_entity.type
_entity.pdbx_description
1 polymer ?
#
loop_
_entity_poly.entity_id
_entity_poly.type
_entity_poly.pdbx_seq_one_letter_code
_entity_poly.pdbx_strand_id
1 'polypeptide(L)'
;MKIKAILKYSILNDLRKHIKLNAFRRKWVRQHPESELIPMNCFPRGVVEVGRYSYGELNVVTFDSKTKLRIGSFVSIAQQVAFLLDVEHYIDHLSTFPWKVKMLGESTPETFSKGDIVIDDDVWIGYGATIMSGVHIAQGAVIAAGAVVTKDVPAYAVVGGVPAKSRLRST
;
A
#
# COMPACT_ATOMS: atom_id res chain seq x y z
N MET A 1 -25.18 1.01 -22.14
CA MET A 1 -24.36 0.60 -20.99
C MET A 1 -23.40 -0.55 -21.27
N LYS A 2 -23.69 -1.55 -22.11
CA LYS A 2 -22.83 -2.74 -22.37
C LYS A 2 -21.52 -2.46 -23.14
N ILE A 3 -21.49 -1.53 -24.11
CA ILE A 3 -20.33 -1.25 -24.97
C ILE A 3 -19.14 -0.71 -24.15
N LYS A 4 -19.37 0.20 -23.18
CA LYS A 4 -18.31 0.72 -22.28
C LYS A 4 -17.69 -0.38 -21.40
N ALA A 5 -18.49 -1.38 -21.00
CA ALA A 5 -18.00 -2.52 -20.24
C ALA A 5 -17.09 -3.43 -21.08
N ILE A 6 -17.45 -3.68 -22.36
CA ILE A 6 -16.64 -4.51 -23.28
C ILE A 6 -15.31 -3.82 -23.58
N LEU A 7 -15.29 -2.51 -23.82
CA LEU A 7 -14.06 -1.74 -24.05
C LEU A 7 -13.11 -1.74 -22.82
N LYS A 8 -13.67 -1.90 -21.62
CA LYS A 8 -12.87 -2.00 -20.39
C LYS A 8 -11.95 -3.23 -20.36
N TYR A 9 -12.33 -4.31 -21.03
CA TYR A 9 -11.59 -5.57 -21.12
C TYR A 9 -10.90 -5.77 -22.46
N SER A 10 -10.68 -4.71 -23.23
CA SER A 10 -9.98 -4.77 -24.52
C SER A 10 -8.45 -4.73 -24.33
N ILE A 11 -7.74 -5.38 -25.25
CA ILE A 11 -6.26 -5.33 -25.34
C ILE A 11 -5.74 -3.88 -25.36
N LEU A 12 -6.46 -2.98 -26.04
CA LEU A 12 -6.12 -1.56 -26.10
C LEU A 12 -6.15 -0.89 -24.70
N ASN A 13 -7.12 -1.27 -23.86
CA ASN A 13 -7.19 -0.73 -22.51
C ASN A 13 -6.05 -1.26 -21.62
N ASP A 14 -5.68 -2.53 -21.78
CA ASP A 14 -4.57 -3.11 -21.05
C ASP A 14 -3.23 -2.51 -21.51
N LEU A 15 -3.06 -2.30 -22.80
CA LEU A 15 -1.90 -1.57 -23.34
C LEU A 15 -1.81 -0.14 -22.77
N ARG A 16 -2.92 0.59 -22.70
CA ARG A 16 -2.97 1.93 -22.09
C ARG A 16 -2.57 1.90 -20.60
N LYS A 17 -3.03 0.91 -19.83
CA LYS A 17 -2.63 0.74 -18.42
C LYS A 17 -1.13 0.50 -18.30
N HIS A 18 -0.57 -0.37 -19.14
CA HIS A 18 0.87 -0.64 -19.16
C HIS A 18 1.70 0.60 -19.52
N ILE A 19 1.29 1.35 -20.54
CA ILE A 19 1.96 2.60 -20.92
C ILE A 19 1.91 3.61 -19.77
N LYS A 20 0.76 3.76 -19.12
CA LYS A 20 0.58 4.66 -17.98
C LYS A 20 1.47 4.28 -16.81
N LEU A 21 1.51 2.99 -16.46
CA LEU A 21 2.35 2.48 -15.38
C LEU A 21 3.84 2.67 -15.69
N ASN A 22 4.27 2.37 -16.91
CA ASN A 22 5.67 2.56 -17.31
C ASN A 22 6.08 4.03 -17.33
N ALA A 23 5.18 4.93 -17.72
CA ALA A 23 5.42 6.38 -17.63
C ALA A 23 5.52 6.83 -16.16
N PHE A 24 4.69 6.28 -15.28
CA PHE A 24 4.74 6.53 -13.85
C PHE A 24 6.06 6.04 -13.24
N ARG A 25 6.48 4.81 -13.53
CA ARG A 25 7.77 4.21 -13.07
C ARG A 25 8.97 5.06 -13.49
N ARG A 26 9.03 5.47 -14.76
CA ARG A 26 10.12 6.35 -15.25
C ARG A 26 10.22 7.66 -14.48
N LYS A 27 9.07 8.25 -14.13
CA LYS A 27 9.04 9.46 -13.31
C LYS A 27 9.43 9.18 -11.87
N TRP A 28 8.96 8.07 -11.30
CA TRP A 28 9.30 7.62 -9.96
C TRP A 28 10.82 7.48 -9.77
N VAL A 29 11.49 6.75 -10.65
CA VAL A 29 12.95 6.56 -10.59
C VAL A 29 13.71 7.88 -10.66
N ARG A 30 13.25 8.84 -11.45
CA ARG A 30 13.88 10.18 -11.51
C ARG A 30 13.71 10.99 -10.23
N GLN A 31 12.64 10.76 -9.49
CA GLN A 31 12.36 11.46 -8.24
C GLN A 31 13.02 10.79 -7.03
N HIS A 32 13.33 9.49 -7.13
CA HIS A 32 13.92 8.69 -6.06
C HIS A 32 15.17 7.95 -6.55
N PRO A 33 16.25 8.67 -6.94
CA PRO A 33 17.42 8.07 -7.59
C PRO A 33 18.23 7.15 -6.66
N GLU A 34 18.06 7.29 -5.35
CA GLU A 34 18.73 6.47 -4.34
C GLU A 34 17.87 5.31 -3.82
N SER A 35 16.72 5.06 -4.42
CA SER A 35 15.80 3.98 -4.04
C SER A 35 15.53 3.07 -5.24
N GLU A 36 15.52 1.75 -5.00
CA GLU A 36 15.20 0.73 -6.00
C GLU A 36 13.77 0.18 -5.83
N LEU A 37 12.89 0.93 -5.19
CA LEU A 37 11.47 0.58 -5.08
C LEU A 37 10.75 0.73 -6.42
N ILE A 38 10.06 -0.31 -6.85
CA ILE A 38 9.36 -0.38 -8.14
C ILE A 38 7.86 -0.30 -7.91
N PRO A 39 7.18 0.80 -8.29
CA PRO A 39 5.72 0.88 -8.23
C PRO A 39 5.04 -0.20 -9.07
N MET A 40 4.14 -0.97 -8.46
CA MET A 40 3.35 -1.99 -9.14
C MET A 40 2.02 -1.45 -9.66
N ASN A 41 1.60 -0.29 -9.18
CA ASN A 41 0.41 0.46 -9.63
C ASN A 41 0.68 1.97 -9.60
N CYS A 42 -0.24 2.75 -10.18
CA CYS A 42 -0.19 4.20 -10.10
C CYS A 42 -0.96 4.68 -8.87
N PHE A 43 -0.37 5.60 -8.13
CA PHE A 43 -0.97 6.27 -6.96
C PHE A 43 -0.79 7.80 -7.06
N PRO A 44 -1.54 8.62 -6.30
CA PRO A 44 -1.40 10.07 -6.31
C PRO A 44 -0.01 10.53 -5.88
N ARG A 45 0.43 11.67 -6.40
CA ARG A 45 1.72 12.25 -6.01
C ARG A 45 1.72 12.68 -4.55
N GLY A 46 2.86 12.51 -3.87
CA GLY A 46 3.04 12.92 -2.48
C GLY A 46 2.35 12.02 -1.46
N VAL A 47 1.70 10.93 -1.92
CA VAL A 47 1.15 9.90 -1.03
C VAL A 47 2.26 9.02 -0.46
N VAL A 48 3.34 8.81 -1.21
CA VAL A 48 4.47 7.97 -0.79
C VAL A 48 5.72 8.83 -0.66
N GLU A 49 6.36 8.73 0.51
CA GLU A 49 7.67 9.29 0.85
C GLU A 49 8.64 8.12 1.10
N VAL A 50 9.85 8.18 0.54
CA VAL A 50 10.81 7.06 0.59
C VAL A 50 12.19 7.56 0.96
N GLY A 51 12.82 6.86 1.91
CA GLY A 51 14.23 7.02 2.24
C GLY A 51 15.16 6.35 1.22
N ARG A 52 16.46 6.38 1.50
CA ARG A 52 17.52 5.89 0.60
C ARG A 52 17.71 4.38 0.70
N TYR A 53 18.19 3.77 -0.38
CA TYR A 53 18.61 2.36 -0.45
C TYR A 53 17.52 1.33 -0.10
N SER A 54 16.26 1.74 -0.15
CA SER A 54 15.12 0.83 -0.01
C SER A 54 14.79 0.21 -1.36
N TYR A 55 14.45 -1.09 -1.39
CA TYR A 55 14.23 -1.84 -2.62
C TYR A 55 13.02 -2.79 -2.53
N GLY A 56 12.52 -3.21 -3.69
CA GLY A 56 11.46 -4.20 -3.86
C GLY A 56 10.20 -3.65 -4.52
N GLU A 57 9.08 -4.34 -4.36
CA GLU A 57 7.80 -3.99 -4.99
C GLU A 57 6.96 -3.04 -4.12
N LEU A 58 6.44 -2.00 -4.74
CA LEU A 58 5.62 -0.99 -4.08
C LEU A 58 4.19 -1.02 -4.63
N ASN A 59 3.30 -1.73 -3.95
CA ASN A 59 1.89 -1.81 -4.28
C ASN A 59 1.06 -1.05 -3.25
N VAL A 60 0.54 0.12 -3.63
CA VAL A 60 -0.16 1.06 -2.75
C VAL A 60 -1.62 1.18 -3.17
N VAL A 61 -2.53 0.79 -2.29
CA VAL A 61 -3.97 0.89 -2.54
C VAL A 61 -4.51 2.11 -1.77
N THR A 62 -5.01 3.08 -2.53
CA THR A 62 -5.58 4.32 -1.98
C THR A 62 -6.69 4.84 -2.90
N PHE A 63 -7.71 5.46 -2.33
CA PHE A 63 -8.82 6.11 -3.01
C PHE A 63 -8.75 7.64 -2.89
N ASP A 64 -7.99 8.15 -1.93
CA ASP A 64 -7.74 9.59 -1.80
C ASP A 64 -6.24 9.91 -1.77
N SER A 65 -5.87 11.11 -1.37
CA SER A 65 -4.46 11.54 -1.28
C SER A 65 -4.09 12.07 0.11
N LYS A 66 -4.95 11.84 1.11
CA LYS A 66 -4.78 12.39 2.45
C LYS A 66 -3.85 11.53 3.29
N THR A 67 -4.10 10.21 3.27
CA THR A 67 -3.30 9.23 4.00
C THR A 67 -2.00 8.95 3.27
N LYS A 68 -0.89 8.88 3.99
CA LYS A 68 0.44 8.69 3.43
C LYS A 68 1.06 7.36 3.81
N LEU A 69 1.99 6.93 2.97
CA LEU A 69 2.93 5.86 3.25
C LEU A 69 4.32 6.48 3.35
N ARG A 70 4.93 6.40 4.54
CA ARG A 70 6.31 6.84 4.78
C ARG A 70 7.19 5.62 4.96
N ILE A 71 8.21 5.50 4.14
CA ILE A 71 9.17 4.41 4.13
C ILE A 71 10.55 5.00 4.44
N GLY A 72 11.19 4.49 5.45
CA GLY A 72 12.56 4.85 5.83
C GLY A 72 13.61 4.37 4.84
N SER A 73 14.86 4.38 5.26
CA SER A 73 16.01 3.93 4.49
C SER A 73 16.31 2.45 4.75
N PHE A 74 16.94 1.78 3.78
CA PHE A 74 17.37 0.37 3.90
C PHE A 74 16.21 -0.64 4.09
N VAL A 75 14.99 -0.26 3.70
CA VAL A 75 13.83 -1.14 3.82
C VAL A 75 13.80 -2.15 2.68
N SER A 76 13.61 -3.43 3.02
CA SER A 76 13.51 -4.54 2.06
C SER A 76 12.04 -4.96 1.94
N ILE A 77 11.45 -4.82 0.75
CA ILE A 77 10.05 -5.16 0.49
C ILE A 77 9.97 -6.30 -0.52
N ALA A 78 9.47 -7.45 -0.08
CA ALA A 78 9.28 -8.59 -0.96
C ALA A 78 8.12 -8.37 -1.95
N GLN A 79 7.96 -9.30 -2.88
CA GLN A 79 6.88 -9.27 -3.86
C GLN A 79 5.51 -9.43 -3.22
N GLN A 80 4.48 -8.87 -3.87
CA GLN A 80 3.06 -8.95 -3.49
C GLN A 80 2.73 -8.34 -2.13
N VAL A 81 3.60 -7.56 -1.52
CA VAL A 81 3.26 -6.76 -0.33
C VAL A 81 2.24 -5.69 -0.71
N ALA A 82 1.19 -5.53 0.10
CA ALA A 82 0.16 -4.52 -0.10
C ALA A 82 0.12 -3.51 1.05
N PHE A 83 0.14 -2.23 0.71
CA PHE A 83 -0.07 -1.11 1.64
C PHE A 83 -1.47 -0.53 1.44
N LEU A 84 -2.35 -0.70 2.43
CA LEU A 84 -3.76 -0.32 2.37
C LEU A 84 -3.98 0.96 3.16
N LEU A 85 -4.11 2.12 2.48
CA LEU A 85 -4.10 3.42 3.14
C LEU A 85 -5.49 3.88 3.61
N ASP A 86 -6.50 3.80 2.75
CA ASP A 86 -7.83 4.37 2.99
C ASP A 86 -8.94 3.49 2.40
N VAL A 87 -8.80 2.20 2.56
CA VAL A 87 -9.65 1.19 1.92
C VAL A 87 -10.71 0.59 2.85
N GLU A 88 -10.71 0.99 4.13
CA GLU A 88 -11.66 0.45 5.11
C GLU A 88 -13.05 1.05 4.92
N HIS A 89 -14.10 0.21 5.01
CA HIS A 89 -15.48 0.66 4.99
C HIS A 89 -16.00 0.91 6.41
N TYR A 90 -16.89 1.87 6.55
CA TYR A 90 -17.60 2.11 7.82
C TYR A 90 -18.51 0.93 8.16
N ILE A 91 -18.25 0.27 9.28
CA ILE A 91 -19.02 -0.89 9.76
C ILE A 91 -20.15 -0.50 10.72
N ASP A 92 -20.15 0.76 11.20
CA ASP A 92 -21.15 1.38 12.08
C ASP A 92 -22.26 2.11 11.33
N HIS A 93 -22.16 2.17 9.98
CA HIS A 93 -23.22 2.71 9.14
C HIS A 93 -24.30 1.66 8.89
N LEU A 94 -25.49 2.13 8.46
CA LEU A 94 -26.62 1.25 8.09
C LEU A 94 -26.25 0.20 7.03
N SER A 95 -25.27 0.49 6.19
CA SER A 95 -24.75 -0.41 5.15
C SER A 95 -23.26 -0.15 4.93
N THR A 96 -22.49 -1.21 4.68
CA THR A 96 -21.08 -1.11 4.24
C THR A 96 -20.97 -0.78 2.75
N PHE A 97 -22.07 -0.82 2.01
CA PHE A 97 -22.08 -0.47 0.58
C PHE A 97 -21.98 1.05 0.41
N PRO A 98 -21.08 1.54 -0.45
CA PRO A 98 -20.86 2.98 -0.65
C PRO A 98 -21.96 3.60 -1.53
N TRP A 99 -23.14 3.82 -0.95
CA TRP A 99 -24.35 4.28 -1.65
C TRP A 99 -24.16 5.65 -2.31
N LYS A 100 -23.51 6.57 -1.61
CA LYS A 100 -23.34 7.93 -2.13
C LYS A 100 -22.51 7.93 -3.40
N VAL A 101 -21.38 7.21 -3.37
CA VAL A 101 -20.48 7.10 -4.52
C VAL A 101 -21.13 6.27 -5.66
N LYS A 102 -21.71 5.11 -5.33
CA LYS A 102 -22.15 4.14 -6.36
C LYS A 102 -23.53 4.45 -6.94
N MET A 103 -24.44 4.99 -6.13
CA MET A 103 -25.82 5.24 -6.53
C MET A 103 -26.10 6.72 -6.79
N LEU A 104 -25.53 7.62 -5.97
CA LEU A 104 -25.76 9.06 -6.12
C LEU A 104 -24.67 9.76 -6.95
N GLY A 105 -23.56 9.07 -7.25
CA GLY A 105 -22.48 9.62 -8.08
C GLY A 105 -21.63 10.67 -7.37
N GLU A 106 -21.63 10.68 -6.03
CA GLU A 106 -20.75 11.56 -5.27
C GLU A 106 -19.27 11.22 -5.51
N SER A 107 -18.42 12.24 -5.49
CA SER A 107 -16.98 12.09 -5.75
C SER A 107 -16.18 11.74 -4.49
N THR A 108 -16.74 11.99 -3.30
CA THR A 108 -16.05 11.72 -2.03
C THR A 108 -16.12 10.23 -1.70
N PRO A 109 -14.99 9.54 -1.55
CA PRO A 109 -14.98 8.13 -1.16
C PRO A 109 -15.69 7.90 0.18
N GLU A 110 -16.48 6.83 0.27
CA GLU A 110 -17.09 6.36 1.52
C GLU A 110 -16.21 5.29 2.17
N THR A 111 -14.91 5.57 2.22
CA THR A 111 -13.89 4.77 2.88
C THR A 111 -13.16 5.62 3.90
N PHE A 112 -12.52 5.00 4.86
CA PHE A 112 -11.72 5.71 5.86
C PHE A 112 -10.34 5.10 6.02
N SER A 113 -9.48 5.85 6.71
CA SER A 113 -8.15 5.48 7.11
C SER A 113 -7.98 5.66 8.61
N LYS A 114 -7.19 4.81 9.25
CA LYS A 114 -6.76 4.97 10.64
C LYS A 114 -5.55 5.87 10.81
N GLY A 115 -5.02 6.37 9.70
CA GLY A 115 -3.84 7.23 9.67
C GLY A 115 -2.78 6.73 8.70
N ASP A 116 -1.67 7.44 8.68
CA ASP A 116 -0.53 7.11 7.83
C ASP A 116 0.06 5.73 8.18
N ILE A 117 0.63 5.07 7.18
CA ILE A 117 1.53 3.94 7.42
C ILE A 117 2.94 4.51 7.52
N VAL A 118 3.63 4.19 8.63
CA VAL A 118 5.01 4.61 8.87
C VAL A 118 5.89 3.37 9.00
N ILE A 119 6.96 3.32 8.22
CA ILE A 119 7.96 2.25 8.24
C ILE A 119 9.30 2.90 8.48
N ASP A 120 9.92 2.58 9.61
CA ASP A 120 11.24 3.09 9.95
C ASP A 120 12.35 2.40 9.14
N ASP A 121 13.60 2.73 9.44
CA ASP A 121 14.77 2.23 8.73
C ASP A 121 15.01 0.72 9.01
N ASP A 122 15.68 0.04 8.07
CA ASP A 122 16.14 -1.35 8.20
C ASP A 122 15.03 -2.39 8.46
N VAL A 123 13.81 -2.12 7.98
CA VAL A 123 12.66 -3.04 8.09
C VAL A 123 12.66 -4.05 6.95
N TRP A 124 12.37 -5.32 7.26
CA TRP A 124 12.13 -6.34 6.25
C TRP A 124 10.68 -6.78 6.23
N ILE A 125 10.02 -6.66 5.06
CA ILE A 125 8.64 -7.06 4.83
C ILE A 125 8.61 -8.25 3.89
N GLY A 126 8.17 -9.40 4.41
CA GLY A 126 8.11 -10.69 3.72
C GLY A 126 6.99 -10.73 2.67
N TYR A 127 7.12 -11.70 1.77
CA TYR A 127 6.25 -11.93 0.61
C TYR A 127 4.77 -11.96 0.97
N GLY A 128 3.93 -11.22 0.22
CA GLY A 128 2.48 -11.25 0.34
C GLY A 128 1.93 -10.66 1.65
N ALA A 129 2.75 -9.95 2.43
CA ALA A 129 2.27 -9.29 3.64
C ALA A 129 1.31 -8.14 3.30
N THR A 130 0.35 -7.88 4.18
CA THR A 130 -0.60 -6.76 4.07
C THR A 130 -0.42 -5.83 5.26
N ILE A 131 -0.17 -4.57 4.99
CA ILE A 131 0.00 -3.52 6.01
C ILE A 131 -1.23 -2.61 5.97
N MET A 132 -1.94 -2.54 7.10
CA MET A 132 -3.16 -1.73 7.24
C MET A 132 -2.84 -0.28 7.59
N SER A 133 -3.76 0.63 7.32
CA SER A 133 -3.66 2.04 7.67
C SER A 133 -3.45 2.27 9.17
N GLY A 134 -2.73 3.33 9.53
CA GLY A 134 -2.45 3.72 10.91
C GLY A 134 -1.38 2.90 11.62
N VAL A 135 -0.68 2.00 10.89
CA VAL A 135 0.36 1.13 11.48
C VAL A 135 1.72 1.81 11.41
N HIS A 136 2.44 1.78 12.52
CA HIS A 136 3.86 2.10 12.60
C HIS A 136 4.70 0.82 12.77
N ILE A 137 5.62 0.59 11.84
CA ILE A 137 6.59 -0.51 11.88
C ILE A 137 7.94 0.10 12.26
N ALA A 138 8.37 -0.13 13.49
CA ALA A 138 9.58 0.47 14.01
C ALA A 138 10.85 -0.21 13.49
N GLN A 139 11.97 0.49 13.63
CA GLN A 139 13.28 0.15 13.08
C GLN A 139 13.68 -1.32 13.29
N GLY A 140 14.24 -1.91 12.23
CA GLY A 140 14.78 -3.28 12.26
C GLY A 140 13.74 -4.37 12.46
N ALA A 141 12.45 -4.06 12.37
CA ALA A 141 11.39 -5.06 12.50
C ALA A 141 11.32 -5.98 11.28
N VAL A 142 10.84 -7.21 11.49
CA VAL A 142 10.65 -8.20 10.45
C VAL A 142 9.18 -8.60 10.38
N ILE A 143 8.57 -8.43 9.23
CA ILE A 143 7.22 -8.88 8.93
C ILE A 143 7.30 -10.19 8.14
N ALA A 144 6.79 -11.28 8.71
CA ALA A 144 6.81 -12.59 8.07
C ALA A 144 5.91 -12.62 6.83
N ALA A 145 6.22 -13.52 5.89
CA ALA A 145 5.44 -13.72 4.68
C ALA A 145 3.96 -14.01 5.00
N GLY A 146 3.03 -13.41 4.23
CA GLY A 146 1.59 -13.58 4.39
C GLY A 146 0.99 -12.96 5.65
N ALA A 147 1.74 -12.19 6.42
CA ALA A 147 1.24 -11.54 7.63
C ALA A 147 0.25 -10.41 7.29
N VAL A 148 -0.79 -10.24 8.12
CA VAL A 148 -1.69 -9.08 8.07
C VAL A 148 -1.43 -8.22 9.30
N VAL A 149 -0.73 -7.09 9.09
CA VAL A 149 -0.30 -6.19 10.16
C VAL A 149 -1.38 -5.14 10.39
N THR A 150 -2.01 -5.20 11.56
CA THR A 150 -3.16 -4.36 11.96
C THR A 150 -2.87 -3.47 13.17
N LYS A 151 -1.67 -3.59 13.74
CA LYS A 151 -1.20 -2.84 14.92
C LYS A 151 0.28 -2.53 14.76
N ASP A 152 0.76 -1.56 15.52
CA ASP A 152 2.16 -1.18 15.55
C ASP A 152 3.08 -2.36 15.87
N VAL A 153 4.25 -2.34 15.25
CA VAL A 153 5.27 -3.37 15.39
C VAL A 153 6.48 -2.75 16.10
N PRO A 154 6.86 -3.24 17.28
CA PRO A 154 8.02 -2.74 18.01
C PRO A 154 9.32 -2.91 17.23
N ALA A 155 10.31 -2.06 17.53
CA ALA A 155 11.64 -2.15 16.94
C ALA A 155 12.26 -3.55 17.17
N TYR A 156 12.90 -4.06 16.11
CA TYR A 156 13.57 -5.38 16.11
C TYR A 156 12.66 -6.58 16.41
N ALA A 157 11.34 -6.41 16.41
CA ALA A 157 10.40 -7.50 16.60
C ALA A 157 10.22 -8.31 15.30
N VAL A 158 9.94 -9.60 15.45
CA VAL A 158 9.48 -10.48 14.38
C VAL A 158 8.00 -10.74 14.57
N VAL A 159 7.17 -10.35 13.59
CA VAL A 159 5.72 -10.55 13.67
C VAL A 159 5.22 -11.37 12.47
N GLY A 160 4.18 -12.17 12.69
CA GLY A 160 3.58 -12.99 11.63
C GLY A 160 2.19 -13.49 11.96
N GLY A 161 1.48 -13.97 10.94
CA GLY A 161 0.11 -14.49 11.06
C GLY A 161 -0.97 -13.48 10.70
N VAL A 162 -2.25 -13.89 10.83
CA VAL A 162 -3.45 -13.11 10.53
C VAL A 162 -4.40 -13.14 11.74
N PRO A 163 -4.56 -12.03 12.47
CA PRO A 163 -3.71 -10.85 12.47
C PRO A 163 -2.29 -11.14 12.96
N ALA A 164 -1.33 -10.32 12.52
CA ALA A 164 0.07 -10.46 12.90
C ALA A 164 0.24 -10.29 14.42
N LYS A 165 1.02 -11.21 15.01
CA LYS A 165 1.40 -11.21 16.44
C LYS A 165 2.92 -11.29 16.54
N SER A 166 3.46 -10.67 17.58
CA SER A 166 4.88 -10.80 17.90
C SER A 166 5.23 -12.25 18.20
N ARG A 167 6.29 -12.74 17.57
CA ARG A 167 6.98 -13.95 17.99
C ARG A 167 8.20 -13.51 18.80
N LEU A 168 8.41 -14.12 19.97
CA LEU A 168 9.62 -13.87 20.74
C LEU A 168 10.83 -14.10 19.83
N ARG A 169 11.77 -13.16 19.81
CA ARG A 169 13.08 -13.40 19.20
C ARG A 169 13.67 -14.64 19.90
N SER A 170 13.97 -15.69 19.16
CA SER A 170 14.91 -16.69 19.65
C SER A 170 16.26 -15.99 19.77
N THR A 171 16.72 -15.79 20.97
CA THR A 171 18.07 -15.31 21.31
C THR A 171 19.11 -16.20 20.67
#